data_600d7409ac6122b872297c650174244d
#
_entry.id   600d7409ac6122b872297c650174244d
#
_cell.length_a   1.000
_cell.length_b   1.000
_cell.length_c   1.000
_cell.angle_alpha   90.00
_cell.angle_beta   90.00
_cell.angle_gamma   90.00
#
_symmetry.space_group_name_H-M   'P 1'
#
loop_
_entity.id
_entity.type
_entity.pdbx_description
1 polymer ?
#
loop_
_entity_poly.entity_id
_entity_poly.type
_entity_poly.pdbx_seq_one_letter_code
_entity_poly.pdbx_strand_id
1 'polypeptide(L)'
;MGGPLQGIRVVEIGTLIAAPFAARLMAEFGADVIKIEAPATGDPLRKWRKLHEGTSLWWYLQSRNKKSVCVNLKSADGVEVVKRLSADADVIIENLRPGALEKLGLGWDVLHALNPKLTMVRISGYGQSGPYRDRPGFGAIGEAMGGIRYTTGEVDGAPARVGVSLGDSLASLHGVIGALMSLLRVKTGQGEGQVVDVSLVESVFNLMESLVPEYDLLGHVRERSGGALPGIAPSNTYRTEDDGYVVIAGNSDPIFKRLMHLIGRPDLADDPALAHNDGRVKQVALLDRAITEWTSHHATEDVLAALERAEVPAGRIYSVADIVADPHYQARDMLLQAQLPGGASVKMPGIVPKLSDTPGEVRWQGPTLGEHTGSVLSELGFASEDIERLRREGAVQ
;
A
#
# COMPACT_ATOMS: atom_id res chain seq x y z
N MET A 1 10.77 23.91 5.91
CA MET A 1 11.78 22.90 6.31
C MET A 1 11.64 21.73 5.36
N GLY A 2 12.72 21.08 4.95
CA GLY A 2 12.63 19.92 4.06
C GLY A 2 12.08 18.68 4.77
N GLY A 3 11.55 17.71 4.01
CA GLY A 3 11.08 16.45 4.56
C GLY A 3 12.23 15.59 5.13
N PRO A 4 11.93 14.54 5.93
CA PRO A 4 12.94 13.74 6.61
C PRO A 4 13.86 12.97 5.66
N LEU A 5 13.47 12.80 4.39
CA LEU A 5 14.26 12.18 3.34
C LEU A 5 14.89 13.20 2.37
N GLN A 6 14.96 14.48 2.77
CA GLN A 6 15.65 15.49 1.95
C GLN A 6 17.11 15.10 1.77
N GLY A 7 17.61 15.19 0.51
CA GLY A 7 18.96 14.78 0.14
C GLY A 7 19.13 13.29 -0.13
N ILE A 8 18.05 12.50 -0.01
CA ILE A 8 18.02 11.11 -0.47
C ILE A 8 17.57 11.08 -1.93
N ARG A 9 18.38 10.47 -2.80
CA ARG A 9 18.06 10.24 -4.21
C ARG A 9 17.59 8.81 -4.45
N VAL A 10 16.43 8.67 -5.10
CA VAL A 10 15.81 7.38 -5.42
C VAL A 10 15.66 7.26 -6.93
N VAL A 11 16.14 6.17 -7.51
CA VAL A 11 15.88 5.80 -8.91
C VAL A 11 14.84 4.68 -8.93
N GLU A 12 13.69 4.94 -9.53
CA GLU A 12 12.61 3.99 -9.69
C GLU A 12 12.65 3.38 -11.09
N ILE A 13 12.89 2.05 -11.17
CA ILE A 13 12.88 1.27 -12.42
C ILE A 13 11.73 0.26 -12.36
N GLY A 14 10.55 0.70 -11.95
CA GLY A 14 9.40 -0.15 -11.76
C GLY A 14 8.18 0.35 -12.51
N THR A 15 7.15 -0.50 -12.57
CA THR A 15 5.88 -0.17 -13.23
C THR A 15 4.69 -0.54 -12.36
N LEU A 16 3.54 0.08 -12.67
CA LEU A 16 2.24 -0.18 -12.08
C LEU A 16 2.15 0.22 -10.60
N ILE A 17 2.30 -0.73 -9.65
CA ILE A 17 1.88 -0.47 -8.27
C ILE A 17 3.03 -0.59 -7.26
N ALA A 18 3.65 -1.75 -7.13
CA ALA A 18 4.50 -2.04 -5.98
C ALA A 18 5.73 -1.11 -5.86
N ALA A 19 6.63 -1.09 -6.83
CA ALA A 19 7.75 -0.16 -6.83
C ALA A 19 7.30 1.31 -6.90
N PRO A 20 6.32 1.69 -7.77
CA PRO A 20 5.80 3.05 -7.81
C PRO A 20 5.18 3.53 -6.50
N PHE A 21 4.50 2.69 -5.74
CA PHE A 21 3.95 3.09 -4.45
C PHE A 21 5.05 3.28 -3.39
N ALA A 22 6.04 2.39 -3.33
CA ALA A 22 7.19 2.55 -2.45
C ALA A 22 7.95 3.86 -2.74
N ALA A 23 8.24 4.15 -4.01
CA ALA A 23 8.90 5.37 -4.42
C ALA A 23 8.06 6.63 -4.15
N ARG A 24 6.72 6.57 -4.30
CA ARG A 24 5.82 7.66 -3.93
C ARG A 24 5.92 8.00 -2.45
N LEU A 25 5.88 7.00 -1.57
CA LEU A 25 5.99 7.22 -0.13
C LEU A 25 7.30 7.95 0.21
N MET A 26 8.41 7.59 -0.41
CA MET A 26 9.68 8.28 -0.19
C MET A 26 9.66 9.72 -0.75
N ALA A 27 9.03 9.93 -1.92
CA ALA A 27 8.90 11.24 -2.55
C ALA A 27 8.05 12.21 -1.72
N GLU A 28 6.97 11.71 -1.09
CA GLU A 28 6.10 12.49 -0.21
C GLU A 28 6.81 13.02 1.04
N PHE A 29 7.85 12.33 1.48
CA PHE A 29 8.69 12.72 2.62
C PHE A 29 10.02 13.37 2.23
N GLY A 30 10.14 13.84 0.98
CA GLY A 30 11.21 14.74 0.57
C GLY A 30 12.33 14.13 -0.26
N ALA A 31 12.31 12.81 -0.54
CA ALA A 31 13.29 12.20 -1.45
C ALA A 31 13.19 12.78 -2.87
N ASP A 32 14.33 12.90 -3.55
CA ASP A 32 14.41 13.21 -4.99
C ASP A 32 14.22 11.91 -5.78
N VAL A 33 12.99 11.69 -6.28
CA VAL A 33 12.62 10.45 -6.95
C VAL A 33 12.62 10.64 -8.46
N ILE A 34 13.50 9.90 -9.14
CA ILE A 34 13.63 9.85 -10.59
C ILE A 34 13.03 8.53 -11.08
N LYS A 35 11.89 8.63 -11.78
CA LYS A 35 11.23 7.48 -12.37
C LYS A 35 11.67 7.28 -13.81
N ILE A 36 12.27 6.13 -14.08
CA ILE A 36 12.65 5.71 -15.44
C ILE A 36 11.43 5.10 -16.13
N GLU A 37 11.12 5.63 -17.31
CA GLU A 37 10.00 5.17 -18.13
C GLU A 37 10.45 4.82 -19.55
N ALA A 38 9.76 3.87 -20.18
CA ALA A 38 10.01 3.54 -21.59
C ALA A 38 9.57 4.70 -22.48
N PRO A 39 10.39 5.11 -23.49
CA PRO A 39 9.99 6.10 -24.47
C PRO A 39 8.65 5.74 -25.14
N ALA A 40 7.90 6.74 -25.57
CA ALA A 40 6.58 6.67 -26.21
C ALA A 40 5.44 6.04 -25.41
N THR A 41 5.69 5.04 -24.57
CA THR A 41 4.62 4.30 -23.88
C THR A 41 4.51 4.67 -22.39
N GLY A 42 5.64 4.92 -21.71
CA GLY A 42 5.69 5.18 -20.28
C GLY A 42 5.28 3.98 -19.43
N ASP A 43 4.92 4.27 -18.21
CA ASP A 43 4.34 3.28 -17.28
C ASP A 43 2.91 2.90 -17.72
N PRO A 44 2.55 1.62 -17.83
CA PRO A 44 1.19 1.19 -18.14
C PRO A 44 0.12 1.80 -17.22
N LEU A 45 0.47 2.19 -15.98
CA LEU A 45 -0.45 2.86 -15.05
C LEU A 45 -1.04 4.15 -15.63
N ARG A 46 -0.35 4.82 -16.56
CA ARG A 46 -0.86 6.02 -17.24
C ARG A 46 -2.19 5.79 -17.96
N LYS A 47 -2.54 4.54 -18.24
CA LYS A 47 -3.74 4.14 -18.99
C LYS A 47 -4.69 3.25 -18.19
N TRP A 48 -4.47 3.08 -16.89
CA TRP A 48 -5.29 2.19 -16.05
C TRP A 48 -6.50 2.90 -15.42
N ARG A 49 -7.60 2.15 -15.25
CA ARG A 49 -8.85 2.54 -14.58
C ARG A 49 -9.50 3.77 -15.22
N LYS A 50 -9.84 4.80 -14.44
CA LYS A 50 -10.55 6.01 -14.91
C LYS A 50 -9.55 7.04 -15.42
N LEU A 51 -9.78 7.50 -16.62
CA LEU A 51 -8.93 8.48 -17.28
C LEU A 51 -9.58 9.87 -17.24
N HIS A 52 -8.75 10.88 -17.11
CA HIS A 52 -9.06 12.27 -17.35
C HIS A 52 -8.12 12.78 -18.44
N GLU A 53 -8.66 13.30 -19.54
CA GLU A 53 -7.90 13.76 -20.73
C GLU A 53 -6.83 12.75 -21.18
N GLY A 54 -7.22 11.47 -21.23
CA GLY A 54 -6.36 10.38 -21.70
C GLY A 54 -5.31 9.89 -20.72
N THR A 55 -5.22 10.44 -19.50
CA THR A 55 -4.29 10.02 -18.43
C THR A 55 -5.07 9.50 -17.22
N SER A 56 -4.57 8.45 -16.61
CA SER A 56 -5.16 7.83 -15.43
C SER A 56 -5.16 8.79 -14.23
N LEU A 57 -6.29 8.93 -13.55
CA LEU A 57 -6.35 9.63 -12.26
C LEU A 57 -5.44 8.97 -11.20
N TRP A 58 -5.21 7.66 -11.33
CA TRP A 58 -4.30 6.96 -10.45
C TRP A 58 -2.82 7.28 -10.74
N TRP A 59 -2.47 7.57 -12.00
CA TRP A 59 -1.14 8.05 -12.35
C TRP A 59 -0.79 9.34 -11.59
N TYR A 60 -1.69 10.32 -11.62
CA TYR A 60 -1.47 11.59 -10.94
C TYR A 60 -1.23 11.43 -9.43
N LEU A 61 -1.94 10.51 -8.80
CA LEU A 61 -1.73 10.16 -7.40
C LEU A 61 -0.41 9.41 -7.19
N GLN A 62 -0.17 8.34 -7.97
CA GLN A 62 0.93 7.40 -7.74
C GLN A 62 2.31 7.99 -8.08
N SER A 63 2.34 9.00 -8.93
CA SER A 63 3.58 9.61 -9.42
C SER A 63 3.79 11.05 -8.93
N ARG A 64 3.01 11.48 -7.94
CA ARG A 64 3.21 12.80 -7.33
C ARG A 64 4.61 12.91 -6.72
N ASN A 65 5.21 14.10 -6.82
CA ASN A 65 6.59 14.42 -6.40
C ASN A 65 7.70 13.64 -7.12
N LYS A 66 7.41 12.94 -8.22
CA LYS A 66 8.44 12.24 -8.99
C LYS A 66 8.83 13.02 -10.24
N LYS A 67 10.07 12.86 -10.68
CA LYS A 67 10.56 13.30 -11.97
C LYS A 67 10.41 12.16 -12.98
N SER A 68 9.74 12.38 -14.11
CA SER A 68 9.62 11.41 -15.20
C SER A 68 10.80 11.57 -16.18
N VAL A 69 11.54 10.51 -16.39
CA VAL A 69 12.69 10.46 -17.31
C VAL A 69 12.51 9.29 -18.27
N CYS A 70 12.42 9.58 -19.55
CA CYS A 70 12.28 8.55 -20.59
C CYS A 70 13.64 8.00 -21.00
N VAL A 71 13.87 6.70 -20.76
CA VAL A 71 15.11 6.00 -21.10
C VAL A 71 14.78 4.66 -21.75
N ASN A 72 15.39 4.41 -22.90
CA ASN A 72 15.35 3.12 -23.58
C ASN A 72 16.39 2.16 -22.99
N LEU A 73 15.97 1.32 -22.07
CA LEU A 73 16.84 0.34 -21.40
C LEU A 73 17.35 -0.78 -22.35
N LYS A 74 16.88 -0.81 -23.61
CA LYS A 74 17.39 -1.74 -24.64
C LYS A 74 18.57 -1.17 -25.42
N SER A 75 18.86 0.12 -25.30
CA SER A 75 20.03 0.76 -25.90
C SER A 75 21.19 0.83 -24.93
N ALA A 76 22.41 0.71 -25.42
CA ALA A 76 23.62 0.83 -24.59
C ALA A 76 23.72 2.20 -23.92
N ASP A 77 23.39 3.25 -24.65
CA ASP A 77 23.40 4.63 -24.13
C ASP A 77 22.33 4.84 -23.02
N GLY A 78 21.15 4.24 -23.18
CA GLY A 78 20.13 4.29 -22.15
C GLY A 78 20.55 3.55 -20.87
N VAL A 79 21.21 2.40 -21.00
CA VAL A 79 21.80 1.69 -19.86
C VAL A 79 22.86 2.53 -19.17
N GLU A 80 23.71 3.22 -19.93
CA GLU A 80 24.76 4.11 -19.40
C GLU A 80 24.16 5.29 -18.63
N VAL A 81 23.06 5.89 -19.12
CA VAL A 81 22.32 6.92 -18.37
C VAL A 81 21.86 6.41 -17.00
N VAL A 82 21.30 5.19 -16.95
CA VAL A 82 20.87 4.61 -15.67
C VAL A 82 22.04 4.28 -14.75
N LYS A 83 23.17 3.82 -15.28
CA LYS A 83 24.40 3.61 -14.49
C LYS A 83 24.90 4.90 -13.85
N ARG A 84 24.91 6.01 -14.59
CA ARG A 84 25.29 7.33 -14.05
C ARG A 84 24.32 7.80 -12.98
N LEU A 85 23.01 7.64 -13.17
CA LEU A 85 22.01 7.92 -12.14
C LEU A 85 22.26 7.09 -10.87
N SER A 86 22.62 5.81 -11.05
CA SER A 86 22.83 4.86 -9.94
C SER A 86 24.10 5.16 -9.15
N ALA A 87 25.13 5.75 -9.79
CA ALA A 87 26.37 6.12 -9.12
C ALA A 87 26.17 7.15 -8.01
N ASP A 88 25.15 8.03 -8.14
CA ASP A 88 24.79 9.06 -7.17
C ASP A 88 23.48 8.77 -6.41
N ALA A 89 22.87 7.62 -6.63
CA ALA A 89 21.62 7.25 -5.97
C ALA A 89 21.88 6.63 -4.58
N ASP A 90 21.01 6.96 -3.62
CA ASP A 90 20.99 6.26 -2.33
C ASP A 90 20.17 4.96 -2.42
N VAL A 91 19.09 4.96 -3.23
CA VAL A 91 18.19 3.82 -3.37
C VAL A 91 17.79 3.60 -4.83
N ILE A 92 17.80 2.35 -5.26
CA ILE A 92 17.07 1.90 -6.46
C ILE A 92 15.88 1.07 -6.02
N ILE A 93 14.71 1.30 -6.63
CA ILE A 93 13.50 0.50 -6.40
C ILE A 93 13.04 -0.08 -7.73
N GLU A 94 12.95 -1.41 -7.81
CA GLU A 94 12.48 -2.11 -9.02
C GLU A 94 11.45 -3.18 -8.69
N ASN A 95 10.59 -3.52 -9.67
CA ASN A 95 9.66 -4.65 -9.56
C ASN A 95 9.56 -5.46 -10.86
N LEU A 96 10.69 -5.62 -11.52
CA LEU A 96 10.81 -6.47 -12.69
C LEU A 96 10.93 -7.94 -12.28
N ARG A 97 10.87 -8.85 -13.25
CA ARG A 97 11.13 -10.26 -12.99
C ARG A 97 12.59 -10.45 -12.57
N PRO A 98 12.87 -11.36 -11.61
CA PRO A 98 14.25 -11.68 -11.25
C PRO A 98 15.12 -11.98 -12.48
N GLY A 99 16.33 -11.42 -12.51
CA GLY A 99 17.25 -11.53 -13.64
C GLY A 99 17.01 -10.55 -14.80
N ALA A 100 15.96 -9.73 -14.76
CA ALA A 100 15.69 -8.77 -15.83
C ALA A 100 16.71 -7.62 -15.85
N LEU A 101 17.04 -7.04 -14.70
CA LEU A 101 18.08 -6.01 -14.60
C LEU A 101 19.47 -6.56 -14.93
N GLU A 102 19.76 -7.78 -14.52
CA GLU A 102 21.01 -8.46 -14.85
C GLU A 102 21.20 -8.59 -16.37
N LYS A 103 20.16 -8.98 -17.11
CA LYS A 103 20.19 -9.05 -18.60
C LYS A 103 20.40 -7.70 -19.27
N LEU A 104 20.05 -6.61 -18.59
CA LEU A 104 20.26 -5.25 -19.06
C LEU A 104 21.62 -4.68 -18.64
N GLY A 105 22.44 -5.43 -17.89
CA GLY A 105 23.71 -4.94 -17.34
C GLY A 105 23.52 -3.93 -16.19
N LEU A 106 22.37 -3.99 -15.52
CA LEU A 106 21.96 -3.15 -14.37
C LEU A 106 21.73 -4.00 -13.12
N GLY A 107 22.28 -5.21 -13.06
CA GLY A 107 22.18 -6.09 -11.89
C GLY A 107 22.95 -5.53 -10.68
N TRP A 108 22.67 -6.13 -9.51
CA TRP A 108 23.26 -5.71 -8.24
C TRP A 108 24.78 -5.56 -8.28
N ASP A 109 25.48 -6.59 -8.74
CA ASP A 109 26.95 -6.59 -8.71
C ASP A 109 27.56 -5.42 -9.52
N VAL A 110 26.92 -5.07 -10.64
CA VAL A 110 27.36 -3.96 -11.50
C VAL A 110 27.11 -2.63 -10.81
N LEU A 111 25.91 -2.42 -10.27
CA LEU A 111 25.52 -1.14 -9.69
C LEU A 111 26.16 -0.91 -8.32
N HIS A 112 26.33 -1.95 -7.51
CA HIS A 112 27.04 -1.87 -6.23
C HIS A 112 28.54 -1.61 -6.42
N ALA A 113 29.15 -2.16 -7.45
CA ALA A 113 30.55 -1.82 -7.78
C ALA A 113 30.74 -0.34 -8.16
N LEU A 114 29.72 0.30 -8.76
CA LEU A 114 29.71 1.74 -9.05
C LEU A 114 29.46 2.58 -7.80
N ASN A 115 28.61 2.09 -6.91
CA ASN A 115 28.20 2.79 -5.69
C ASN A 115 28.02 1.81 -4.52
N PRO A 116 29.05 1.58 -3.70
CA PRO A 116 28.97 0.68 -2.54
C PRO A 116 27.95 1.09 -1.47
N LYS A 117 27.47 2.34 -1.50
CA LYS A 117 26.44 2.84 -0.57
C LYS A 117 25.02 2.60 -1.07
N LEU A 118 24.86 2.12 -2.30
CA LEU A 118 23.57 1.91 -2.94
C LEU A 118 22.73 0.85 -2.20
N THR A 119 21.49 1.17 -1.90
CA THR A 119 20.47 0.21 -1.50
C THR A 119 19.62 -0.17 -2.70
N MET A 120 19.43 -1.46 -2.96
CA MET A 120 18.58 -1.93 -4.06
C MET A 120 17.35 -2.70 -3.53
N VAL A 121 16.17 -2.07 -3.60
CA VAL A 121 14.90 -2.70 -3.26
C VAL A 121 14.35 -3.43 -4.47
N ARG A 122 14.18 -4.74 -4.34
CA ARG A 122 13.73 -5.64 -5.42
C ARG A 122 12.41 -6.29 -5.04
N ILE A 123 11.31 -5.83 -5.62
CA ILE A 123 9.96 -6.34 -5.32
C ILE A 123 9.56 -7.31 -6.43
N SER A 124 9.34 -8.58 -6.09
CA SER A 124 8.94 -9.60 -7.07
C SER A 124 7.85 -10.51 -6.54
N GLY A 125 7.31 -11.38 -7.38
CA GLY A 125 6.22 -12.28 -6.99
C GLY A 125 6.58 -13.18 -5.81
N TYR A 126 7.78 -13.77 -5.87
CA TYR A 126 8.21 -14.84 -4.98
C TYR A 126 9.59 -14.62 -4.35
N GLY A 127 10.16 -13.42 -4.49
CA GLY A 127 11.53 -13.11 -4.05
C GLY A 127 12.59 -13.41 -5.12
N GLN A 128 13.83 -13.07 -4.80
CA GLN A 128 14.99 -13.23 -5.70
C GLN A 128 15.61 -14.63 -5.64
N SER A 129 15.13 -15.48 -4.75
CA SER A 129 15.62 -16.85 -4.53
C SER A 129 14.47 -17.86 -4.41
N GLY A 130 14.78 -19.11 -4.15
CA GLY A 130 13.79 -20.16 -3.96
C GLY A 130 13.22 -20.76 -5.27
N PRO A 131 12.45 -21.86 -5.15
CA PRO A 131 12.02 -22.67 -6.30
C PRO A 131 11.00 -21.96 -7.21
N TYR A 132 10.38 -20.85 -6.76
CA TYR A 132 9.35 -20.13 -7.51
C TYR A 132 9.83 -18.79 -8.07
N ARG A 133 11.09 -18.41 -7.85
CA ARG A 133 11.62 -17.09 -8.26
C ARG A 133 11.33 -16.70 -9.70
N ASP A 134 11.38 -17.68 -10.61
CA ASP A 134 11.21 -17.44 -12.05
C ASP A 134 9.74 -17.55 -12.52
N ARG A 135 8.81 -17.89 -11.62
CA ARG A 135 7.39 -17.96 -11.95
C ARG A 135 6.82 -16.56 -12.14
N PRO A 136 5.87 -16.39 -13.09
CA PRO A 136 5.14 -15.14 -13.21
C PRO A 136 4.27 -14.92 -11.96
N GLY A 137 4.35 -13.72 -11.38
CA GLY A 137 3.58 -13.32 -10.20
C GLY A 137 3.15 -11.86 -10.29
N PHE A 138 1.96 -11.60 -9.77
CA PHE A 138 1.40 -10.26 -9.56
C PHE A 138 0.77 -10.20 -8.16
N GLY A 139 0.43 -9.00 -7.67
CA GLY A 139 -0.18 -8.80 -6.35
C GLY A 139 -1.36 -9.74 -6.07
N ALA A 140 -2.21 -9.99 -7.08
CA ALA A 140 -3.33 -10.92 -6.95
C ALA A 140 -2.92 -12.37 -6.64
N ILE A 141 -1.78 -12.81 -7.16
CA ILE A 141 -1.23 -14.16 -6.88
C ILE A 141 -0.58 -14.16 -5.49
N GLY A 142 0.12 -13.08 -5.12
CA GLY A 142 0.65 -12.88 -3.78
C GLY A 142 -0.44 -12.92 -2.70
N GLU A 143 -1.58 -12.26 -2.94
CA GLU A 143 -2.75 -12.31 -2.06
C GLU A 143 -3.32 -13.74 -1.92
N ALA A 144 -3.37 -14.51 -3.01
CA ALA A 144 -3.89 -15.88 -2.99
C ALA A 144 -2.96 -16.85 -2.26
N MET A 145 -1.67 -16.84 -2.59
CA MET A 145 -0.68 -17.75 -2.02
C MET A 145 -0.21 -17.34 -0.62
N GLY A 146 -0.27 -16.04 -0.30
CA GLY A 146 0.03 -15.53 1.04
C GLY A 146 -1.07 -15.79 2.07
N GLY A 147 -2.25 -16.33 1.66
CA GLY A 147 -3.31 -16.80 2.55
C GLY A 147 -4.50 -15.84 2.72
N ILE A 148 -4.35 -14.54 2.47
CA ILE A 148 -5.43 -13.57 2.79
C ILE A 148 -6.72 -13.83 2.02
N ARG A 149 -6.64 -14.33 0.78
CA ARG A 149 -7.87 -14.68 0.02
C ARG A 149 -8.60 -15.89 0.58
N TYR A 150 -7.86 -16.84 1.16
CA TYR A 150 -8.49 -18.01 1.76
C TYR A 150 -9.37 -17.63 2.95
N THR A 151 -8.93 -16.66 3.73
CA THR A 151 -9.63 -16.19 4.94
C THR A 151 -10.63 -15.05 4.68
N THR A 152 -10.72 -14.52 3.44
CA THR A 152 -11.61 -13.41 3.08
C THR A 152 -12.82 -13.89 2.29
N GLY A 153 -14.02 -13.52 2.74
CA GLY A 153 -15.30 -13.82 2.09
C GLY A 153 -16.31 -14.41 3.06
N GLU A 154 -17.53 -14.64 2.57
CA GLU A 154 -18.62 -15.29 3.32
C GLU A 154 -18.27 -16.74 3.65
N VAL A 155 -18.80 -17.24 4.76
CA VAL A 155 -18.52 -18.60 5.29
C VAL A 155 -18.70 -19.68 4.22
N ASP A 156 -19.84 -19.66 3.54
CA ASP A 156 -20.20 -20.64 2.49
C ASP A 156 -19.90 -20.11 1.07
N GLY A 157 -19.22 -18.95 0.97
CA GLY A 157 -18.92 -18.30 -0.29
C GLY A 157 -17.58 -18.69 -0.88
N ALA A 158 -17.35 -18.28 -2.13
CA ALA A 158 -16.03 -18.38 -2.74
C ALA A 158 -15.04 -17.42 -2.06
N PRO A 159 -13.73 -17.77 -2.02
CA PRO A 159 -12.70 -16.84 -1.56
C PRO A 159 -12.78 -15.50 -2.29
N ALA A 160 -12.90 -14.42 -1.55
CA ALA A 160 -13.06 -13.08 -2.10
C ALA A 160 -11.75 -12.32 -2.17
N ARG A 161 -11.69 -11.32 -3.05
CA ARG A 161 -10.60 -10.37 -3.13
C ARG A 161 -10.92 -9.12 -2.32
N VAL A 162 -9.93 -8.61 -1.60
CA VAL A 162 -9.98 -7.22 -1.10
C VAL A 162 -10.03 -6.26 -2.29
N GLY A 163 -10.89 -5.25 -2.23
CA GLY A 163 -11.21 -4.36 -3.35
C GLY A 163 -10.07 -3.46 -3.87
N VAL A 164 -8.88 -3.54 -3.26
CA VAL A 164 -7.67 -2.80 -3.62
C VAL A 164 -6.49 -3.74 -3.89
N SER A 165 -5.38 -3.22 -4.40
CA SER A 165 -4.15 -3.99 -4.63
C SER A 165 -3.35 -4.12 -3.33
N LEU A 166 -3.88 -4.92 -2.41
CA LEU A 166 -3.34 -5.03 -1.05
C LEU A 166 -1.94 -5.67 -1.05
N GLY A 167 -1.74 -6.76 -1.79
CA GLY A 167 -0.45 -7.44 -1.86
C GLY A 167 0.68 -6.54 -2.37
N ASP A 168 0.41 -5.75 -3.42
CA ASP A 168 1.36 -4.77 -3.93
C ASP A 168 1.66 -3.67 -2.89
N SER A 169 0.63 -3.18 -2.20
CA SER A 169 0.78 -2.13 -1.19
C SER A 169 1.58 -2.60 0.02
N LEU A 170 1.35 -3.83 0.49
CA LEU A 170 2.12 -4.43 1.59
C LEU A 170 3.60 -4.62 1.20
N ALA A 171 3.86 -5.13 0.01
CA ALA A 171 5.23 -5.27 -0.48
C ALA A 171 5.94 -3.91 -0.60
N SER A 172 5.21 -2.87 -1.02
CA SER A 172 5.74 -1.50 -1.05
C SER A 172 6.14 -1.00 0.33
N LEU A 173 5.28 -1.22 1.34
CA LEU A 173 5.58 -0.84 2.73
C LEU A 173 6.80 -1.58 3.28
N HIS A 174 6.90 -2.91 3.06
CA HIS A 174 8.09 -3.67 3.44
C HIS A 174 9.34 -3.19 2.69
N GLY A 175 9.20 -2.84 1.40
CA GLY A 175 10.28 -2.26 0.60
C GLY A 175 10.79 -0.93 1.18
N VAL A 176 9.89 -0.04 1.58
CA VAL A 176 10.25 1.24 2.22
C VAL A 176 10.89 1.01 3.58
N ILE A 177 10.33 0.12 4.41
CA ILE A 177 10.91 -0.22 5.72
C ILE A 177 12.33 -0.76 5.54
N GLY A 178 12.54 -1.72 4.62
CA GLY A 178 13.86 -2.27 4.31
C GLY A 178 14.83 -1.21 3.77
N ALA A 179 14.36 -0.32 2.88
CA ALA A 179 15.17 0.80 2.38
C ALA A 179 15.62 1.73 3.51
N LEU A 180 14.71 2.11 4.42
CA LEU A 180 15.05 2.98 5.56
C LEU A 180 16.02 2.32 6.52
N MET A 181 15.89 1.01 6.80
CA MET A 181 16.86 0.25 7.61
C MET A 181 18.24 0.24 6.96
N SER A 182 18.32 0.00 5.65
CA SER A 182 19.58 0.01 4.91
C SER A 182 20.20 1.43 4.85
N LEU A 183 19.38 2.45 4.58
CA LEU A 183 19.83 3.84 4.61
C LEU A 183 20.38 4.24 5.99
N LEU A 184 19.69 3.86 7.06
CA LEU A 184 20.17 4.11 8.43
C LEU A 184 21.55 3.49 8.65
N ARG A 185 21.73 2.22 8.28
CA ARG A 185 23.01 1.52 8.36
C ARG A 185 24.12 2.27 7.62
N VAL A 186 23.85 2.67 6.38
CA VAL A 186 24.83 3.40 5.54
C VAL A 186 25.14 4.79 6.12
N LYS A 187 24.10 5.56 6.47
CA LYS A 187 24.26 6.95 6.96
C LYS A 187 24.93 7.00 8.34
N THR A 188 24.81 5.96 9.16
CA THR A 188 25.50 5.86 10.46
C THR A 188 26.90 5.22 10.37
N GLY A 189 27.37 4.90 9.14
CA GLY A 189 28.69 4.33 8.91
C GLY A 189 28.86 2.86 9.39
N GLN A 190 27.76 2.14 9.56
CA GLN A 190 27.78 0.75 10.04
C GLN A 190 28.00 -0.28 8.92
N GLY A 191 28.13 0.17 7.67
CA GLY A 191 28.41 -0.68 6.53
C GLY A 191 27.95 -0.10 5.19
N GLU A 192 28.10 -0.90 4.16
CA GLU A 192 27.69 -0.59 2.79
C GLU A 192 26.17 -0.78 2.58
N GLY A 193 25.70 -0.34 1.41
CA GLY A 193 24.36 -0.63 0.95
C GLY A 193 24.13 -2.12 0.73
N GLN A 194 22.88 -2.51 0.48
CA GLN A 194 22.53 -3.92 0.34
C GLN A 194 21.30 -4.11 -0.54
N VAL A 195 21.05 -5.35 -0.95
CA VAL A 195 19.78 -5.74 -1.57
C VAL A 195 18.72 -5.89 -0.48
N VAL A 196 17.56 -5.33 -0.73
CA VAL A 196 16.32 -5.55 0.03
C VAL A 196 15.40 -6.38 -0.86
N ASP A 197 15.38 -7.68 -0.63
CA ASP A 197 14.55 -8.64 -1.36
C ASP A 197 13.14 -8.66 -0.76
N VAL A 198 12.13 -8.35 -1.56
CA VAL A 198 10.73 -8.28 -1.12
C VAL A 198 9.84 -9.13 -2.01
N SER A 199 9.23 -10.13 -1.42
CA SER A 199 8.26 -11.00 -2.09
C SER A 199 6.83 -10.53 -1.84
N LEU A 200 6.00 -10.48 -2.89
CA LEU A 200 4.56 -10.21 -2.77
C LEU A 200 3.87 -11.27 -1.88
N VAL A 201 4.24 -12.55 -2.06
CA VAL A 201 3.68 -13.66 -1.26
C VAL A 201 4.05 -13.51 0.21
N GLU A 202 5.32 -13.27 0.51
CA GLU A 202 5.82 -13.16 1.89
C GLU A 202 5.28 -11.91 2.58
N SER A 203 5.11 -10.82 1.85
CA SER A 203 4.55 -9.58 2.39
C SER A 203 3.09 -9.74 2.83
N VAL A 204 2.31 -10.54 2.11
CA VAL A 204 0.95 -10.90 2.52
C VAL A 204 0.99 -11.90 3.67
N PHE A 205 1.81 -12.96 3.55
CA PHE A 205 1.94 -14.01 4.56
C PHE A 205 2.34 -13.45 5.93
N ASN A 206 3.20 -12.44 5.97
CA ASN A 206 3.64 -11.80 7.22
C ASN A 206 2.50 -11.17 8.04
N LEU A 207 1.34 -10.92 7.43
CA LEU A 207 0.16 -10.36 8.12
C LEU A 207 -0.84 -11.42 8.57
N MET A 208 -0.55 -12.71 8.35
CA MET A 208 -1.53 -13.78 8.58
C MET A 208 -1.60 -14.23 10.07
N GLU A 209 -1.17 -13.36 10.99
CA GLU A 209 -1.31 -13.55 12.44
C GLU A 209 -0.82 -14.93 12.93
N SER A 210 -1.66 -15.64 13.68
CA SER A 210 -1.38 -16.94 14.30
C SER A 210 -1.76 -18.16 13.47
N LEU A 211 -2.10 -18.00 12.18
CA LEU A 211 -2.57 -19.11 11.34
C LEU A 211 -1.58 -20.29 11.32
N VAL A 212 -0.29 -20.01 11.20
CA VAL A 212 0.73 -21.08 11.15
C VAL A 212 0.87 -21.81 12.48
N PRO A 213 1.08 -21.16 13.63
CA PRO A 213 1.15 -21.87 14.89
C PRO A 213 -0.17 -22.57 15.28
N GLU A 214 -1.34 -22.04 14.91
CA GLU A 214 -2.63 -22.71 15.10
C GLU A 214 -2.70 -24.03 14.31
N TYR A 215 -2.24 -24.01 13.06
CA TYR A 215 -2.21 -25.20 12.23
C TYR A 215 -1.14 -26.19 12.71
N ASP A 216 0.07 -25.73 12.96
CA ASP A 216 1.20 -26.57 13.34
C ASP A 216 0.95 -27.32 14.66
N LEU A 217 0.43 -26.62 15.67
CA LEU A 217 0.23 -27.19 17.00
C LEU A 217 -1.12 -27.93 17.17
N LEU A 218 -2.18 -27.40 16.52
CA LEU A 218 -3.55 -27.84 16.77
C LEU A 218 -4.23 -28.49 15.54
N GLY A 219 -3.59 -28.45 14.37
CA GLY A 219 -4.19 -28.86 13.11
C GLY A 219 -5.37 -27.96 12.68
N HIS A 220 -5.49 -26.78 13.27
CA HIS A 220 -6.60 -25.87 13.01
C HIS A 220 -6.39 -25.08 11.72
N VAL A 221 -7.31 -25.23 10.78
CA VAL A 221 -7.37 -24.40 9.56
C VAL A 221 -8.41 -23.31 9.77
N ARG A 222 -7.97 -22.04 9.80
CA ARG A 222 -8.87 -20.91 9.95
C ARG A 222 -9.61 -20.65 8.64
N GLU A 223 -10.91 -20.83 8.65
CA GLU A 223 -11.79 -20.61 7.52
C GLU A 223 -12.28 -19.15 7.42
N ARG A 224 -12.99 -18.83 6.34
CA ARG A 224 -13.68 -17.55 6.15
C ARG A 224 -14.75 -17.36 7.21
N SER A 225 -14.91 -16.15 7.67
CA SER A 225 -15.85 -15.79 8.73
C SER A 225 -16.79 -14.62 8.37
N GLY A 226 -16.89 -14.26 7.09
CA GLY A 226 -17.67 -13.10 6.67
C GLY A 226 -17.16 -11.79 7.29
N GLY A 227 -18.04 -11.08 7.97
CA GLY A 227 -17.72 -9.86 8.70
C GLY A 227 -17.23 -10.07 10.14
N ALA A 228 -17.24 -11.32 10.63
CA ALA A 228 -16.85 -11.63 12.00
C ALA A 228 -15.33 -11.78 12.18
N LEU A 229 -14.84 -11.45 13.37
CA LEU A 229 -13.46 -11.73 13.77
C LEU A 229 -13.39 -13.08 14.48
N PRO A 230 -12.71 -14.10 13.90
CA PRO A 230 -12.63 -15.42 14.49
C PRO A 230 -12.03 -15.44 15.89
N GLY A 231 -12.64 -16.20 16.81
CA GLY A 231 -12.13 -16.37 18.17
C GLY A 231 -12.39 -15.19 19.11
N ILE A 232 -13.09 -14.15 18.67
CA ILE A 232 -13.41 -12.95 19.45
C ILE A 232 -14.89 -12.59 19.27
N ALA A 233 -15.66 -12.48 20.36
CA ALA A 233 -17.11 -12.28 20.28
C ALA A 233 -17.65 -11.30 21.35
N PRO A 234 -18.67 -10.48 20.99
CA PRO A 234 -19.15 -10.21 19.62
C PRO A 234 -18.23 -9.21 18.90
N SER A 235 -17.90 -9.49 17.65
CA SER A 235 -17.22 -8.55 16.75
C SER A 235 -17.62 -8.93 15.32
N ASN A 236 -18.59 -8.20 14.74
CA ASN A 236 -19.18 -8.53 13.44
C ASN A 236 -19.77 -7.31 12.75
N THR A 237 -20.28 -7.53 11.54
CA THR A 237 -21.01 -6.56 10.73
C THR A 237 -22.52 -6.87 10.81
N TYR A 238 -23.32 -5.85 11.10
CA TYR A 238 -24.77 -5.99 11.28
C TYR A 238 -25.52 -5.05 10.35
N ARG A 239 -26.64 -5.55 9.77
CA ARG A 239 -27.52 -4.77 8.91
C ARG A 239 -28.46 -3.92 9.78
N THR A 240 -28.76 -2.71 9.32
CA THR A 240 -29.70 -1.77 9.92
C THR A 240 -31.02 -1.71 9.16
N GLU A 241 -32.05 -1.07 9.72
CA GLU A 241 -33.39 -0.93 9.13
C GLU A 241 -33.37 -0.28 7.74
N ASP A 242 -32.52 0.70 7.54
CA ASP A 242 -32.33 1.49 6.32
C ASP A 242 -31.37 0.86 5.30
N ASP A 243 -31.18 -0.46 5.36
CA ASP A 243 -30.29 -1.23 4.50
C ASP A 243 -28.80 -0.85 4.60
N GLY A 244 -28.42 -0.10 5.64
CA GLY A 244 -27.05 0.19 5.99
C GLY A 244 -26.36 -0.99 6.68
N TYR A 245 -25.05 -0.84 6.92
CA TYR A 245 -24.24 -1.80 7.67
C TYR A 245 -23.36 -1.08 8.69
N VAL A 246 -23.34 -1.63 9.90
CA VAL A 246 -22.47 -1.16 10.98
C VAL A 246 -21.58 -2.29 11.47
N VAL A 247 -20.32 -1.97 11.75
CA VAL A 247 -19.40 -2.85 12.47
C VAL A 247 -19.54 -2.55 13.96
N ILE A 248 -19.74 -3.57 14.78
CA ILE A 248 -19.82 -3.44 16.24
C ILE A 248 -18.76 -4.33 16.87
N ALA A 249 -17.87 -3.75 17.71
CA ALA A 249 -16.82 -4.45 18.43
C ALA A 249 -17.10 -4.45 19.93
N GLY A 250 -18.00 -5.35 20.36
CA GLY A 250 -18.42 -5.51 21.77
C GLY A 250 -17.62 -6.54 22.57
N ASN A 251 -16.37 -6.76 22.23
CA ASN A 251 -15.63 -7.97 22.59
C ASN A 251 -14.89 -7.94 23.96
N SER A 252 -14.65 -6.78 24.56
CA SER A 252 -14.12 -6.74 25.94
C SER A 252 -15.24 -6.91 26.97
N ASP A 253 -14.94 -7.50 28.13
CA ASP A 253 -15.96 -7.84 29.12
C ASP A 253 -16.83 -6.64 29.55
N PRO A 254 -16.25 -5.44 29.83
CA PRO A 254 -17.07 -4.27 30.17
C PRO A 254 -17.90 -3.75 28.97
N ILE A 255 -17.34 -3.78 27.76
CA ILE A 255 -18.03 -3.31 26.56
C ILE A 255 -19.18 -4.25 26.22
N PHE A 256 -18.96 -5.57 26.33
CA PHE A 256 -20.00 -6.58 26.15
C PHE A 256 -21.20 -6.32 27.05
N LYS A 257 -20.96 -6.10 28.34
CA LYS A 257 -22.03 -5.80 29.30
C LYS A 257 -22.84 -4.55 28.90
N ARG A 258 -22.15 -3.45 28.54
CA ARG A 258 -22.81 -2.24 28.09
C ARG A 258 -23.63 -2.46 26.82
N LEU A 259 -23.08 -3.20 25.84
CA LEU A 259 -23.78 -3.53 24.60
C LEU A 259 -25.06 -4.33 24.89
N MET A 260 -24.98 -5.39 25.71
CA MET A 260 -26.15 -6.22 26.02
C MET A 260 -27.23 -5.44 26.78
N HIS A 261 -26.86 -4.59 27.74
CA HIS A 261 -27.83 -3.71 28.41
C HIS A 261 -28.45 -2.70 27.42
N LEU A 262 -27.64 -2.11 26.53
CA LEU A 262 -28.15 -1.17 25.52
C LEU A 262 -29.21 -1.78 24.62
N ILE A 263 -28.99 -3.01 24.16
CA ILE A 263 -29.93 -3.70 23.27
C ILE A 263 -31.09 -4.39 24.01
N GLY A 264 -31.25 -4.14 25.33
CA GLY A 264 -32.37 -4.67 26.13
C GLY A 264 -32.23 -6.16 26.47
N ARG A 265 -31.00 -6.68 26.52
CA ARG A 265 -30.68 -8.08 26.86
C ARG A 265 -29.89 -8.21 28.16
N PRO A 266 -30.47 -7.75 29.32
CA PRO A 266 -29.77 -7.91 30.61
C PRO A 266 -29.55 -9.38 30.98
N ASP A 267 -30.39 -10.30 30.49
CA ASP A 267 -30.23 -11.74 30.63
C ASP A 267 -28.86 -12.22 30.09
N LEU A 268 -28.40 -11.68 28.94
CA LEU A 268 -27.09 -11.99 28.37
C LEU A 268 -25.96 -11.20 29.04
N ALA A 269 -26.24 -9.97 29.48
CA ALA A 269 -25.23 -9.11 30.12
C ALA A 269 -24.77 -9.70 31.47
N ASP A 270 -25.64 -10.34 32.20
CA ASP A 270 -25.43 -10.84 33.55
C ASP A 270 -25.26 -12.36 33.62
N ASP A 271 -25.25 -13.05 32.47
CA ASP A 271 -24.98 -14.50 32.41
C ASP A 271 -23.50 -14.78 32.73
N PRO A 272 -23.23 -15.52 33.83
CA PRO A 272 -21.85 -15.90 34.16
C PRO A 272 -21.13 -16.69 33.05
N ALA A 273 -21.86 -17.42 32.22
CA ALA A 273 -21.28 -18.17 31.10
C ALA A 273 -20.75 -17.26 29.97
N LEU A 274 -21.22 -16.00 29.90
CA LEU A 274 -20.84 -15.00 28.91
C LEU A 274 -19.89 -13.93 29.47
N ALA A 275 -19.51 -14.05 30.75
CA ALA A 275 -18.69 -13.06 31.43
C ALA A 275 -17.34 -12.84 30.73
N HIS A 276 -16.79 -13.88 30.10
CA HIS A 276 -15.50 -13.85 29.42
C HIS A 276 -15.62 -14.30 27.96
N ASN A 277 -14.61 -13.92 27.14
CA ASN A 277 -14.60 -14.17 25.70
C ASN A 277 -14.83 -15.65 25.33
N ASP A 278 -14.23 -16.58 26.06
CA ASP A 278 -14.35 -18.03 25.76
C ASP A 278 -15.80 -18.54 25.79
N GLY A 279 -16.60 -18.00 26.73
CA GLY A 279 -18.03 -18.29 26.81
C GLY A 279 -18.80 -17.65 25.65
N ARG A 280 -18.46 -16.40 25.32
CA ARG A 280 -19.10 -15.66 24.24
C ARG A 280 -18.83 -16.29 22.86
N VAL A 281 -17.60 -16.73 22.61
CA VAL A 281 -17.25 -17.42 21.35
C VAL A 281 -18.06 -18.70 21.17
N LYS A 282 -18.31 -19.46 22.23
CA LYS A 282 -19.17 -20.69 22.16
C LYS A 282 -20.62 -20.36 21.85
N GLN A 283 -21.07 -19.14 22.12
CA GLN A 283 -22.43 -18.68 21.91
C GLN A 283 -22.55 -17.53 20.91
N VAL A 284 -21.57 -17.37 20.03
CA VAL A 284 -21.51 -16.27 19.07
C VAL A 284 -22.79 -16.13 18.25
N ALA A 285 -23.37 -17.24 17.79
CA ALA A 285 -24.62 -17.23 17.01
C ALA A 285 -25.83 -16.69 17.79
N LEU A 286 -25.86 -16.88 19.11
CA LEU A 286 -26.92 -16.29 19.98
C LEU A 286 -26.71 -14.78 20.10
N LEU A 287 -25.49 -14.36 20.32
CA LEU A 287 -25.13 -12.95 20.47
C LEU A 287 -25.36 -12.17 19.18
N ASP A 288 -24.92 -12.71 18.04
CA ASP A 288 -25.14 -12.09 16.73
C ASP A 288 -26.62 -11.96 16.38
N ARG A 289 -27.46 -12.96 16.72
CA ARG A 289 -28.91 -12.85 16.54
C ARG A 289 -29.51 -11.73 17.40
N ALA A 290 -29.14 -11.63 18.66
CA ALA A 290 -29.67 -10.60 19.55
C ALA A 290 -29.28 -9.19 19.08
N ILE A 291 -28.02 -9.00 18.61
CA ILE A 291 -27.57 -7.73 18.07
C ILE A 291 -28.25 -7.42 16.74
N THR A 292 -28.37 -8.42 15.83
CA THR A 292 -29.05 -8.25 14.54
C THR A 292 -30.52 -7.88 14.73
N GLU A 293 -31.22 -8.52 15.67
CA GLU A 293 -32.62 -8.19 15.99
C GLU A 293 -32.75 -6.72 16.40
N TRP A 294 -31.87 -6.23 17.25
CA TRP A 294 -31.88 -4.83 17.64
C TRP A 294 -31.52 -3.90 16.48
N THR A 295 -30.42 -4.13 15.75
CA THR A 295 -29.99 -3.25 14.67
C THR A 295 -30.97 -3.18 13.51
N SER A 296 -31.64 -4.28 13.18
CA SER A 296 -32.63 -4.34 12.08
C SER A 296 -33.92 -3.52 12.32
N HIS A 297 -34.15 -3.05 13.54
CA HIS A 297 -35.27 -2.19 13.90
C HIS A 297 -34.88 -0.73 14.13
N HIS A 298 -33.66 -0.34 13.80
CA HIS A 298 -33.16 1.03 13.98
C HIS A 298 -32.39 1.47 12.74
N ALA A 299 -32.55 2.75 12.38
CA ALA A 299 -31.76 3.36 11.31
C ALA A 299 -30.27 3.44 11.69
N THR A 300 -29.38 3.44 10.71
CA THR A 300 -27.92 3.43 10.90
C THR A 300 -27.46 4.51 11.87
N GLU A 301 -27.93 5.74 11.72
CA GLU A 301 -27.52 6.88 12.57
C GLU A 301 -28.00 6.71 14.02
N ASP A 302 -29.21 6.15 14.24
CA ASP A 302 -29.74 5.90 15.59
C ASP A 302 -28.93 4.80 16.29
N VAL A 303 -28.56 3.73 15.55
CA VAL A 303 -27.68 2.67 16.04
C VAL A 303 -26.33 3.23 16.47
N LEU A 304 -25.69 4.02 15.62
CA LEU A 304 -24.37 4.61 15.91
C LEU A 304 -24.43 5.56 17.09
N ALA A 305 -25.43 6.45 17.14
CA ALA A 305 -25.60 7.38 18.25
C ALA A 305 -25.89 6.68 19.59
N ALA A 306 -26.64 5.57 19.57
CA ALA A 306 -26.90 4.78 20.77
C ALA A 306 -25.64 4.06 21.27
N LEU A 307 -24.85 3.47 20.37
CA LEU A 307 -23.60 2.79 20.69
C LEU A 307 -22.54 3.77 21.21
N GLU A 308 -22.44 4.97 20.62
CA GLU A 308 -21.54 6.03 21.09
C GLU A 308 -21.87 6.44 22.53
N ARG A 309 -23.14 6.73 22.83
CA ARG A 309 -23.58 7.06 24.21
C ARG A 309 -23.31 5.94 25.23
N ALA A 310 -23.33 4.69 24.78
CA ALA A 310 -23.02 3.52 25.60
C ALA A 310 -21.50 3.21 25.65
N GLU A 311 -20.67 4.03 24.99
CA GLU A 311 -19.22 3.80 24.85
C GLU A 311 -18.90 2.40 24.29
N VAL A 312 -19.66 1.95 23.30
CA VAL A 312 -19.42 0.71 22.55
C VAL A 312 -18.79 1.07 21.21
N PRO A 313 -17.58 0.58 20.90
CA PRO A 313 -16.95 0.84 19.62
C PRO A 313 -17.78 0.31 18.45
N ALA A 314 -18.16 1.20 17.56
CA ALA A 314 -18.90 0.90 16.35
C ALA A 314 -18.53 1.86 15.23
N GLY A 315 -18.79 1.46 13.99
CA GLY A 315 -18.54 2.30 12.83
C GLY A 315 -19.39 1.91 11.64
N ARG A 316 -19.78 2.91 10.85
CA ARG A 316 -20.42 2.70 9.55
C ARG A 316 -19.38 2.19 8.55
N ILE A 317 -19.79 1.32 7.63
CA ILE A 317 -18.95 0.94 6.49
C ILE A 317 -19.04 2.06 5.44
N TYR A 318 -17.94 2.80 5.28
CA TYR A 318 -17.90 3.97 4.40
C TYR A 318 -17.72 3.62 2.93
N SER A 319 -18.52 4.24 2.09
CA SER A 319 -18.22 4.42 0.67
C SER A 319 -17.25 5.59 0.47
N VAL A 320 -16.73 5.76 -0.75
CA VAL A 320 -15.90 6.93 -1.07
C VAL A 320 -16.68 8.25 -0.92
N ALA A 321 -17.99 8.25 -1.13
CA ALA A 321 -18.85 9.42 -0.94
C ALA A 321 -18.91 9.82 0.55
N ASP A 322 -19.05 8.83 1.42
CA ASP A 322 -19.04 9.03 2.88
C ASP A 322 -17.69 9.60 3.34
N ILE A 323 -16.57 9.03 2.87
CA ILE A 323 -15.22 9.51 3.17
C ILE A 323 -15.04 10.99 2.76
N VAL A 324 -15.54 11.36 1.57
CA VAL A 324 -15.40 12.74 1.06
C VAL A 324 -16.25 13.74 1.84
N ALA A 325 -17.38 13.30 2.38
CA ALA A 325 -18.29 14.12 3.19
C ALA A 325 -17.87 14.22 4.67
N ASP A 326 -17.09 13.25 5.16
CA ASP A 326 -16.77 13.09 6.57
C ASP A 326 -15.89 14.23 7.12
N PRO A 327 -16.29 14.93 8.20
CA PRO A 327 -15.54 16.05 8.76
C PRO A 327 -14.21 15.64 9.38
N HIS A 328 -14.07 14.39 9.85
CA HIS A 328 -12.82 13.90 10.42
C HIS A 328 -11.73 13.78 9.35
N TYR A 329 -12.07 13.23 8.16
CA TYR A 329 -11.13 13.16 7.03
C TYR A 329 -10.69 14.57 6.59
N GLN A 330 -11.61 15.56 6.61
CA GLN A 330 -11.29 16.94 6.28
C GLN A 330 -10.38 17.56 7.36
N ALA A 331 -10.73 17.45 8.64
CA ALA A 331 -9.94 17.97 9.76
C ALA A 331 -8.56 17.33 9.88
N ARG A 332 -8.39 16.12 9.35
CA ARG A 332 -7.11 15.39 9.33
C ARG A 332 -6.31 15.61 8.05
N ASP A 333 -6.72 16.52 7.17
CA ASP A 333 -6.08 16.79 5.86
C ASP A 333 -5.91 15.51 5.02
N MET A 334 -6.90 14.60 5.11
CA MET A 334 -6.87 13.37 4.32
C MET A 334 -7.49 13.54 2.93
N LEU A 335 -7.99 14.74 2.62
CA LEU A 335 -8.54 15.13 1.32
C LEU A 335 -7.83 16.38 0.83
N LEU A 336 -6.77 16.21 0.06
CA LEU A 336 -5.99 17.30 -0.50
C LEU A 336 -6.56 17.75 -1.84
N GLN A 337 -6.67 19.06 -2.05
CA GLN A 337 -7.05 19.62 -3.35
C GLN A 337 -5.84 19.64 -4.28
N ALA A 338 -5.96 19.02 -5.44
CA ALA A 338 -4.92 18.94 -6.46
C ALA A 338 -5.39 19.62 -7.76
N GLN A 339 -4.47 20.28 -8.44
CA GLN A 339 -4.69 20.80 -9.80
C GLN A 339 -4.04 19.83 -10.79
N LEU A 340 -4.82 19.37 -11.77
CA LEU A 340 -4.32 18.53 -12.86
C LEU A 340 -3.87 19.39 -14.05
N PRO A 341 -3.02 18.87 -14.94
CA PRO A 341 -2.81 19.46 -16.25
C PRO A 341 -4.18 19.71 -16.94
N GLY A 342 -4.34 20.84 -17.62
CA GLY A 342 -5.65 21.25 -18.16
C GLY A 342 -6.52 22.06 -17.19
N GLY A 343 -6.10 22.23 -15.92
CA GLY A 343 -6.76 23.12 -14.95
C GLY A 343 -7.88 22.48 -14.13
N ALA A 344 -8.17 21.20 -14.34
CA ALA A 344 -9.16 20.48 -13.54
C ALA A 344 -8.70 20.32 -12.08
N SER A 345 -9.61 20.62 -11.15
CA SER A 345 -9.38 20.46 -9.71
C SER A 345 -9.97 19.14 -9.20
N VAL A 346 -9.19 18.36 -8.46
CA VAL A 346 -9.60 17.03 -7.97
C VAL A 346 -9.15 16.83 -6.51
N LYS A 347 -9.98 16.16 -5.71
CA LYS A 347 -9.57 15.72 -4.37
C LYS A 347 -8.72 14.46 -4.48
N MET A 348 -7.62 14.42 -3.74
CA MET A 348 -6.71 13.27 -3.64
C MET A 348 -6.45 12.91 -2.18
N PRO A 349 -6.13 11.63 -1.89
CA PRO A 349 -5.77 11.23 -0.53
C PRO A 349 -4.59 12.02 0.02
N GLY A 350 -4.68 12.39 1.30
CA GLY A 350 -3.61 13.00 2.07
C GLY A 350 -2.43 12.06 2.29
N ILE A 351 -1.43 12.53 3.03
CA ILE A 351 -0.19 11.81 3.31
C ILE A 351 -0.22 11.20 4.70
N VAL A 352 0.23 9.98 4.80
CA VAL A 352 0.43 9.26 6.06
C VAL A 352 1.82 8.60 6.10
N PRO A 353 2.45 8.53 7.32
CA PRO A 353 2.01 9.03 8.62
C PRO A 353 2.09 10.56 8.72
N LYS A 354 1.50 11.13 9.78
CA LYS A 354 1.64 12.56 10.12
C LYS A 354 2.84 12.73 11.04
N LEU A 355 3.91 13.36 10.54
CA LEU A 355 5.09 13.73 11.35
C LEU A 355 4.92 15.15 11.88
N SER A 356 5.21 15.39 13.16
CA SER A 356 4.98 16.68 13.81
C SER A 356 5.84 17.80 13.23
N ASP A 357 7.12 17.52 12.98
CA ASP A 357 8.11 18.53 12.62
C ASP A 357 8.46 18.55 11.14
N THR A 358 8.33 17.40 10.47
CA THR A 358 8.68 17.20 9.06
C THR A 358 7.55 16.49 8.32
N PRO A 359 6.35 17.12 8.24
CA PRO A 359 5.20 16.51 7.58
C PRO A 359 5.49 16.23 6.10
N GLY A 360 4.86 15.19 5.58
CA GLY A 360 4.90 14.93 4.14
C GLY A 360 4.20 16.03 3.35
N GLU A 361 4.67 16.28 2.13
CA GLU A 361 4.17 17.36 1.26
C GLU A 361 3.90 16.84 -0.16
N VAL A 362 2.87 17.36 -0.81
CA VAL A 362 2.63 17.20 -2.26
C VAL A 362 3.07 18.47 -2.96
N ARG A 363 4.21 18.44 -3.62
CA ARG A 363 4.79 19.57 -4.36
C ARG A 363 4.24 19.70 -5.78
N TRP A 364 4.05 18.55 -6.46
CA TRP A 364 3.40 18.46 -7.78
C TRP A 364 2.74 17.10 -7.96
N GLN A 365 1.83 17.01 -8.92
CA GLN A 365 1.15 15.77 -9.29
C GLN A 365 2.01 14.94 -10.26
N GLY A 366 1.53 13.75 -10.63
CA GLY A 366 2.23 12.90 -11.60
C GLY A 366 2.55 13.67 -12.90
N PRO A 367 3.82 13.71 -13.31
CA PRO A 367 4.28 14.50 -14.45
C PRO A 367 3.83 13.92 -15.80
N THR A 368 3.94 14.70 -16.84
CA THR A 368 3.84 14.22 -18.22
C THR A 368 5.01 13.28 -18.57
N LEU A 369 4.85 12.47 -19.61
CA LEU A 369 5.87 11.49 -19.99
C LEU A 369 7.16 12.20 -20.44
N GLY A 370 8.30 11.88 -19.80
CA GLY A 370 9.61 12.43 -20.11
C GLY A 370 9.80 13.90 -19.73
N GLU A 371 8.88 14.50 -18.97
CA GLU A 371 8.90 15.93 -18.62
C GLU A 371 10.24 16.40 -18.07
N HIS A 372 10.95 15.56 -17.34
CA HIS A 372 12.19 15.89 -16.67
C HIS A 372 13.42 15.30 -17.34
N THR A 373 13.31 14.66 -18.52
CA THR A 373 14.44 13.98 -19.17
C THR A 373 15.62 14.94 -19.39
N GLY A 374 15.38 16.09 -20.01
CA GLY A 374 16.44 17.04 -20.31
C GLY A 374 17.09 17.63 -19.07
N SER A 375 16.31 18.06 -18.08
CA SER A 375 16.83 18.64 -16.84
C SER A 375 17.66 17.64 -16.03
N VAL A 376 17.20 16.40 -15.89
CA VAL A 376 17.92 15.36 -15.15
C VAL A 376 19.21 14.97 -15.85
N LEU A 377 19.22 14.85 -17.17
CA LEU A 377 20.47 14.59 -17.92
C LEU A 377 21.48 15.75 -17.79
N SER A 378 21.00 16.99 -17.81
CA SER A 378 21.86 18.14 -17.58
C SER A 378 22.44 18.15 -16.14
N GLU A 379 21.64 17.79 -15.13
CA GLU A 379 22.13 17.61 -13.74
C GLU A 379 23.22 16.52 -13.64
N LEU A 380 23.16 15.49 -14.49
CA LEU A 380 24.19 14.43 -14.59
C LEU A 380 25.43 14.84 -15.39
N GLY A 381 25.49 16.08 -15.86
CA GLY A 381 26.63 16.62 -16.59
C GLY A 381 26.69 16.29 -18.08
N PHE A 382 25.55 15.82 -18.67
CA PHE A 382 25.50 15.69 -20.13
C PHE A 382 25.39 17.07 -20.79
N ALA A 383 26.22 17.31 -21.80
CA ALA A 383 26.14 18.52 -22.62
C ALA A 383 24.82 18.51 -23.44
N SER A 384 24.35 19.70 -23.82
CA SER A 384 23.10 19.81 -24.63
C SER A 384 23.19 19.03 -25.94
N GLU A 385 24.38 19.03 -26.58
CA GLU A 385 24.65 18.29 -27.81
C GLU A 385 24.53 16.77 -27.63
N ASP A 386 24.99 16.25 -26.48
CA ASP A 386 24.85 14.83 -26.11
C ASP A 386 23.40 14.47 -25.87
N ILE A 387 22.65 15.31 -25.19
CA ILE A 387 21.22 15.08 -24.96
C ILE A 387 20.44 15.01 -26.28
N GLU A 388 20.72 15.93 -27.22
CA GLU A 388 20.12 15.93 -28.54
C GLU A 388 20.56 14.71 -29.39
N ARG A 389 21.83 14.25 -29.25
CA ARG A 389 22.28 13.00 -29.86
C ARG A 389 21.50 11.81 -29.33
N LEU A 390 21.39 11.68 -27.99
CA LEU A 390 20.66 10.59 -27.33
C LEU A 390 19.18 10.54 -27.72
N ARG A 391 18.55 11.72 -27.94
CA ARG A 391 17.19 11.82 -28.47
C ARG A 391 17.08 11.31 -29.89
N ARG A 392 17.96 11.75 -30.79
CA ARG A 392 17.97 11.32 -32.19
C ARG A 392 18.19 9.81 -32.35
N GLU A 393 19.00 9.22 -31.47
CA GLU A 393 19.31 7.79 -31.45
C GLU A 393 18.24 6.97 -30.71
N GLY A 394 17.22 7.61 -30.13
CA GLY A 394 16.14 6.96 -29.43
C GLY A 394 16.53 6.30 -28.11
N ALA A 395 17.65 6.74 -27.52
CA ALA A 395 18.10 6.31 -26.20
C ALA A 395 17.30 6.99 -25.09
N VAL A 396 16.85 8.24 -25.32
CA VAL A 396 16.00 9.02 -24.42
C VAL A 396 14.91 9.77 -25.23
N GLN A 397 13.89 10.30 -24.53
CA GLN A 397 12.82 11.11 -25.14
C GLN A 397 12.68 12.44 -24.42
#